data_5b104c72428425eecc8371c072ed90d7
#
_entry.id   5b104c72428425eecc8371c072ed90d7
#
_cell.length_a   1.000
_cell.length_b   1.000
_cell.length_c   1.000
_cell.angle_alpha   90.00
_cell.angle_beta   90.00
_cell.angle_gamma   90.00
#
_symmetry.space_group_name_H-M   'P 1'
#
loop_
_entity.id
_entity.type
_entity.pdbx_description
1 polymer ?
#
loop_
_entity_poly.entity_id
_entity_poly.type
_entity_poly.pdbx_seq_one_letter_code
_entity_poly.pdbx_strand_id
1 'polypeptide(L)'
;KIFREPINRNRFTSLVFYLHGNLALGKKFYGSEYKIENNGIGLLDLILDGWNRGETVPLFISEGTANQKINSIHNSFYFSTIYREVLPEPKDSLVIYGWGIGSQDLHLLEKLRNCGIRNIAVSVYNNNQDYCQYINTTLQRHFGNINIQFFDSDSSNCWIHP
;
A
#
# COMPACT_ATOMS: atom_id res chain seq x y z
N LYS A 1 10.48 -6.00 -11.62
CA LYS A 1 11.63 -6.95 -11.73
C LYS A 1 12.54 -6.93 -10.51
N ILE A 2 12.84 -5.76 -9.96
CA ILE A 2 13.84 -5.60 -8.87
C ILE A 2 13.46 -6.39 -7.61
N PHE A 3 12.20 -6.48 -7.24
CA PHE A 3 11.76 -7.23 -6.05
C PHE A 3 11.82 -8.76 -6.22
N ARG A 4 11.98 -9.26 -7.45
CA ARG A 4 12.18 -10.68 -7.77
C ARG A 4 13.66 -11.07 -7.85
N GLU A 5 14.54 -10.08 -7.86
CA GLU A 5 15.98 -10.34 -7.83
C GLU A 5 16.43 -10.59 -6.39
N PRO A 6 17.41 -11.48 -6.15
CA PRO A 6 17.95 -11.68 -4.83
C PRO A 6 18.47 -10.36 -4.28
N ILE A 7 17.88 -9.88 -3.18
CA ILE A 7 18.37 -8.70 -2.48
C ILE A 7 19.76 -9.05 -1.94
N ASN A 8 20.75 -8.26 -2.31
CA ASN A 8 22.09 -8.42 -1.75
C ASN A 8 22.01 -8.20 -0.24
N ARG A 9 22.16 -9.27 0.54
CA ARG A 9 22.00 -9.27 2.01
C ARG A 9 22.96 -8.33 2.74
N ASN A 10 23.98 -7.83 2.06
CA ASN A 10 24.96 -6.89 2.62
C ASN A 10 24.50 -5.42 2.53
N ARG A 11 23.31 -5.13 2.00
CA ARG A 11 22.74 -3.78 1.96
C ARG A 11 21.35 -3.78 2.57
N PHE A 12 21.11 -2.86 3.49
CA PHE A 12 19.76 -2.55 3.93
C PHE A 12 18.99 -1.96 2.74
N THR A 13 17.96 -2.65 2.29
CA THR A 13 17.13 -2.21 1.17
C THR A 13 15.69 -2.15 1.64
N SER A 14 15.08 -0.98 1.51
CA SER A 14 13.65 -0.80 1.69
C SER A 14 12.97 -0.84 0.33
N LEU A 15 11.91 -1.63 0.23
CA LEU A 15 11.06 -1.70 -0.95
C LEU A 15 9.78 -0.94 -0.69
N VAL A 16 9.41 -0.04 -1.58
CA VAL A 16 8.18 0.75 -1.49
C VAL A 16 7.24 0.31 -2.61
N PHE A 17 6.05 -0.12 -2.22
CA PHE A 17 4.99 -0.53 -3.12
C PHE A 17 3.75 0.34 -2.91
N TYR A 18 3.08 0.70 -4.00
CA TYR A 18 1.86 1.47 -3.97
C TYR A 18 0.67 0.56 -4.26
N LEU A 19 -0.02 0.14 -3.21
CA LEU A 19 -1.09 -0.87 -3.30
C LEU A 19 -2.28 -0.41 -4.17
N HIS A 20 -2.55 0.87 -4.17
CA HIS A 20 -3.58 1.50 -5.00
C HIS A 20 -2.99 2.42 -6.09
N GLY A 21 -1.69 2.32 -6.32
CA GLY A 21 -1.00 3.11 -7.34
C GLY A 21 -0.61 4.50 -6.91
N ASN A 22 -0.07 5.25 -7.86
CA ASN A 22 0.26 6.66 -7.73
C ASN A 22 0.39 7.32 -9.10
N LEU A 23 0.60 8.63 -9.15
CA LEU A 23 0.69 9.39 -10.39
C LEU A 23 1.95 9.10 -11.22
N ALA A 24 3.02 8.60 -10.59
CA ALA A 24 4.26 8.21 -11.29
C ALA A 24 4.19 6.80 -11.91
N LEU A 25 3.10 6.07 -11.68
CA LEU A 25 2.81 4.83 -12.38
C LEU A 25 1.87 5.12 -13.54
N GLY A 26 2.24 4.69 -14.73
CA GLY A 26 1.48 4.91 -15.94
C GLY A 26 1.14 3.62 -16.68
N LYS A 27 0.07 3.70 -17.46
CA LYS A 27 -0.34 2.65 -18.39
C LYS A 27 -0.49 3.27 -19.78
N LYS A 28 0.17 2.68 -20.76
CA LYS A 28 -0.01 3.06 -22.17
C LYS A 28 -1.33 2.49 -22.70
N PHE A 29 -1.91 3.14 -23.71
CA PHE A 29 -3.15 2.67 -24.34
C PHE A 29 -3.08 1.20 -24.79
N TYR A 30 -1.93 0.73 -25.21
CA TYR A 30 -1.70 -0.65 -25.65
C TYR A 30 -1.25 -1.61 -24.53
N GLY A 31 -1.53 -1.26 -23.27
CA GLY A 31 -1.51 -2.20 -22.17
C GLY A 31 -0.23 -2.31 -21.33
N SER A 32 0.89 -1.69 -21.74
CA SER A 32 2.10 -1.74 -20.92
C SER A 32 2.03 -0.81 -19.70
N GLU A 33 2.31 -1.34 -18.53
CA GLU A 33 2.40 -0.58 -17.28
C GLU A 33 3.87 -0.29 -16.97
N TYR A 34 4.16 0.93 -16.52
CA TYR A 34 5.53 1.37 -16.29
C TYR A 34 5.59 2.45 -15.20
N LYS A 35 6.77 2.64 -14.66
CA LYS A 35 7.06 3.76 -13.77
C LYS A 35 7.64 4.92 -14.61
N ILE A 36 7.11 6.11 -14.40
CA ILE A 36 7.65 7.34 -14.97
C ILE A 36 8.90 7.69 -14.17
N GLU A 37 10.03 7.82 -14.83
CA GLU A 37 11.31 8.15 -14.22
C GLU A 37 11.69 9.59 -14.58
N ASN A 38 12.19 10.33 -13.59
CA ASN A 38 12.69 11.68 -13.81
C ASN A 38 13.96 11.64 -14.68
N ASN A 39 13.92 12.33 -15.80
CA ASN A 39 15.02 12.44 -16.76
C ASN A 39 15.72 13.81 -16.71
N GLY A 40 15.52 14.58 -15.63
CA GLY A 40 16.11 15.92 -15.45
C GLY A 40 15.17 17.08 -15.78
N ILE A 41 13.97 16.84 -16.37
CA ILE A 41 12.98 17.87 -16.68
C ILE A 41 12.08 18.17 -15.47
N GLY A 42 11.87 17.17 -14.61
CA GLY A 42 10.92 17.21 -13.50
C GLY A 42 9.87 16.11 -13.64
N LEU A 43 9.60 15.40 -12.54
CA LEU A 43 8.68 14.27 -12.58
C LEU A 43 7.24 14.73 -12.87
N LEU A 44 6.81 15.85 -12.28
CA LEU A 44 5.45 16.37 -12.48
C LEU A 44 5.22 16.80 -13.93
N ASP A 45 6.20 17.49 -14.52
CA ASP A 45 6.11 17.94 -15.90
C ASP A 45 6.02 16.77 -16.86
N LEU A 46 6.78 15.71 -16.63
CA LEU A 46 6.71 14.47 -17.43
C LEU A 46 5.36 13.77 -17.32
N ILE A 47 4.77 13.74 -16.13
CA ILE A 47 3.43 13.18 -15.91
C ILE A 47 2.39 13.97 -16.68
N LEU A 48 2.39 15.30 -16.51
CA LEU A 48 1.44 16.20 -17.16
C LEU A 48 1.56 16.17 -18.71
N ASP A 49 2.78 16.15 -19.22
CA ASP A 49 3.05 16.06 -20.63
C ASP A 49 2.50 14.76 -21.25
N GLY A 50 2.75 13.62 -20.60
CA GLY A 50 2.21 12.32 -21.03
C GLY A 50 0.67 12.28 -21.04
N TRP A 51 0.03 12.94 -20.07
CA TRP A 51 -1.43 13.03 -20.00
C TRP A 51 -1.99 13.95 -21.09
N ASN A 52 -1.39 15.13 -21.25
CA ASN A 52 -1.82 16.12 -22.25
C ASN A 52 -1.72 15.57 -23.69
N ARG A 53 -0.71 14.74 -23.94
CA ARG A 53 -0.58 14.07 -25.26
C ARG A 53 -1.46 12.84 -25.41
N GLY A 54 -2.17 12.41 -24.37
CA GLY A 54 -2.99 11.22 -24.39
C GLY A 54 -2.20 9.92 -24.56
N GLU A 55 -0.90 9.91 -24.25
CA GLU A 55 -0.04 8.74 -24.42
C GLU A 55 -0.13 7.77 -23.23
N THR A 56 -0.49 8.32 -22.06
CA THR A 56 -0.48 7.63 -20.79
C THR A 56 -1.67 8.02 -19.95
N VAL A 57 -2.24 7.04 -19.25
CA VAL A 57 -3.17 7.28 -18.17
C VAL A 57 -2.51 6.89 -16.85
N PRO A 58 -2.84 7.57 -15.72
CA PRO A 58 -2.28 7.20 -14.44
C PRO A 58 -2.76 5.80 -14.05
N LEU A 59 -1.84 5.04 -13.45
CA LEU A 59 -2.15 3.72 -12.92
C LEU A 59 -2.45 3.87 -11.43
N PHE A 60 -3.73 4.04 -11.11
CA PHE A 60 -4.18 4.03 -9.72
C PHE A 60 -5.62 3.50 -9.60
N ILE A 61 -5.95 3.01 -8.41
CA ILE A 61 -7.28 2.55 -8.05
C ILE A 61 -7.98 3.68 -7.30
N SER A 62 -9.02 4.23 -7.91
CA SER A 62 -9.83 5.29 -7.33
C SER A 62 -10.74 4.77 -6.23
N GLU A 63 -11.50 5.69 -5.61
CA GLU A 63 -12.60 5.36 -4.71
C GLU A 63 -13.58 4.36 -5.33
N GLY A 64 -14.18 3.53 -4.49
CA GLY A 64 -15.15 2.53 -4.93
C GLY A 64 -15.38 1.45 -3.88
N THR A 65 -16.26 0.52 -4.20
CA THR A 65 -16.52 -0.66 -3.38
C THR A 65 -15.33 -1.63 -3.38
N ALA A 66 -15.24 -2.51 -2.39
CA ALA A 66 -14.20 -3.54 -2.33
C ALA A 66 -14.14 -4.37 -3.62
N ASN A 67 -15.28 -4.74 -4.20
CA ASN A 67 -15.34 -5.50 -5.45
C ASN A 67 -14.80 -4.73 -6.64
N GLN A 68 -15.09 -3.43 -6.75
CA GLN A 68 -14.53 -2.58 -7.82
C GLN A 68 -13.02 -2.47 -7.70
N LYS A 69 -12.49 -2.29 -6.47
CA LYS A 69 -11.05 -2.26 -6.19
C LYS A 69 -10.37 -3.58 -6.54
N ILE A 70 -10.95 -4.71 -6.14
CA ILE A 70 -10.44 -6.05 -6.46
C ILE A 70 -10.42 -6.28 -7.98
N ASN A 71 -11.47 -5.90 -8.71
CA ASN A 71 -11.49 -6.00 -10.17
C ASN A 71 -10.39 -5.15 -10.81
N SER A 72 -10.17 -3.93 -10.33
CA SER A 72 -9.08 -3.08 -10.81
C SER A 72 -7.71 -3.69 -10.53
N ILE A 73 -7.52 -4.32 -9.35
CA ILE A 73 -6.30 -5.06 -9.01
C ILE A 73 -6.07 -6.19 -10.02
N HIS A 74 -7.07 -7.00 -10.32
CA HIS A 74 -6.93 -8.13 -11.22
C HIS A 74 -6.67 -7.72 -12.68
N ASN A 75 -7.13 -6.54 -13.10
CA ASN A 75 -6.94 -6.00 -14.44
C ASN A 75 -5.60 -5.25 -14.64
N SER A 76 -4.75 -5.21 -13.64
CA SER A 76 -3.42 -4.61 -13.70
C SER A 76 -2.35 -5.65 -13.38
N PHE A 77 -1.31 -5.71 -14.20
CA PHE A 77 -0.17 -6.58 -13.95
C PHE A 77 0.58 -6.17 -12.67
N TYR A 78 0.81 -4.88 -12.50
CA TYR A 78 1.49 -4.34 -11.31
C TYR A 78 0.71 -4.65 -10.03
N PHE A 79 -0.57 -4.27 -9.98
CA PHE A 79 -1.38 -4.48 -8.78
C PHE A 79 -1.60 -5.96 -8.48
N SER A 80 -1.89 -6.77 -9.49
CA SER A 80 -2.08 -8.21 -9.30
C SER A 80 -0.82 -8.91 -8.80
N THR A 81 0.35 -8.45 -9.24
CA THR A 81 1.64 -8.95 -8.77
C THR A 81 1.86 -8.60 -7.30
N ILE A 82 1.65 -7.33 -6.92
CA ILE A 82 1.79 -6.91 -5.51
C ILE A 82 0.79 -7.66 -4.63
N TYR A 83 -0.45 -7.74 -5.05
CA TYR A 83 -1.51 -8.40 -4.29
C TYR A 83 -1.28 -9.90 -4.07
N ARG A 84 -0.67 -10.58 -5.03
CA ARG A 84 -0.40 -12.03 -4.96
C ARG A 84 0.95 -12.38 -4.37
N GLU A 85 1.97 -11.57 -4.64
CA GLU A 85 3.37 -11.94 -4.36
C GLU A 85 4.00 -11.10 -3.25
N VAL A 86 3.59 -9.84 -3.08
CA VAL A 86 4.20 -8.94 -2.11
C VAL A 86 3.42 -8.88 -0.80
N LEU A 87 2.10 -8.68 -0.87
CA LEU A 87 1.26 -8.60 0.32
C LEU A 87 1.32 -9.86 1.21
N PRO A 88 1.46 -11.08 0.69
CA PRO A 88 1.59 -12.27 1.52
C PRO A 88 2.96 -12.49 2.17
N GLU A 89 3.96 -11.64 1.87
CA GLU A 89 5.33 -11.81 2.39
C GLU A 89 5.59 -11.28 3.82
N PRO A 90 4.85 -10.26 4.36
CA PRO A 90 5.07 -9.81 5.72
C PRO A 90 4.96 -10.95 6.73
N LYS A 91 5.91 -11.01 7.67
CA LYS A 91 5.95 -12.02 8.72
C LYS A 91 6.24 -11.35 10.04
N ASP A 92 5.73 -11.93 11.13
CA ASP A 92 5.96 -11.53 12.48
C ASP A 92 5.34 -10.19 12.87
N SER A 93 5.68 -9.08 12.25
CA SER A 93 5.25 -7.74 12.67
C SER A 93 4.75 -6.88 11.51
N LEU A 94 3.69 -6.12 11.75
CA LEU A 94 3.09 -5.17 10.82
C LEU A 94 2.92 -3.82 11.52
N VAL A 95 3.31 -2.75 10.85
CA VAL A 95 2.99 -1.38 11.28
C VAL A 95 1.98 -0.78 10.32
N ILE A 96 0.90 -0.25 10.87
CA ILE A 96 -0.16 0.46 10.14
C ILE A 96 -0.11 1.92 10.55
N TYR A 97 0.14 2.82 9.60
CA TYR A 97 0.23 4.25 9.83
C TYR A 97 -0.67 5.01 8.86
N GLY A 98 -1.53 5.89 9.40
CA GLY A 98 -2.39 6.76 8.59
C GLY A 98 -3.47 6.04 7.77
N TRP A 99 -3.81 4.80 8.10
CA TRP A 99 -4.85 4.03 7.40
C TRP A 99 -6.07 3.80 8.28
N GLY A 100 -7.24 4.25 7.81
CA GLY A 100 -8.51 4.12 8.54
C GLY A 100 -9.14 2.72 8.51
N ILE A 101 -8.58 1.78 7.76
CA ILE A 101 -9.07 0.39 7.61
C ILE A 101 -10.58 0.36 7.32
N GLY A 102 -10.98 1.14 6.33
CA GLY A 102 -12.38 1.18 5.89
C GLY A 102 -12.85 -0.13 5.27
N SER A 103 -14.15 -0.37 5.29
CA SER A 103 -14.76 -1.59 4.74
C SER A 103 -14.38 -1.87 3.28
N GLN A 104 -14.16 -0.83 2.50
CA GLN A 104 -13.71 -0.91 1.11
C GLN A 104 -12.28 -1.44 0.93
N ASP A 105 -11.47 -1.48 1.99
CA ASP A 105 -10.06 -1.88 1.96
C ASP A 105 -9.79 -3.20 2.72
N LEU A 106 -10.81 -3.85 3.26
CA LEU A 106 -10.67 -5.10 4.01
C LEU A 106 -10.06 -6.23 3.18
N HIS A 107 -10.16 -6.17 1.85
CA HIS A 107 -9.50 -7.11 0.95
C HIS A 107 -7.96 -7.16 1.13
N LEU A 108 -7.35 -6.07 1.62
CA LEU A 108 -5.93 -6.05 1.96
C LEU A 108 -5.65 -6.86 3.24
N LEU A 109 -6.50 -6.73 4.26
CA LEU A 109 -6.38 -7.53 5.49
C LEU A 109 -6.57 -9.02 5.21
N GLU A 110 -7.49 -9.38 4.32
CA GLU A 110 -7.71 -10.78 3.92
C GLU A 110 -6.45 -11.38 3.31
N LYS A 111 -5.66 -10.61 2.55
CA LYS A 111 -4.39 -11.09 2.01
C LYS A 111 -3.31 -11.26 3.07
N LEU A 112 -3.32 -10.42 4.09
CA LEU A 112 -2.36 -10.47 5.20
C LEU A 112 -2.70 -11.56 6.23
N ARG A 113 -3.92 -12.08 6.23
CA ARG A 113 -4.45 -12.99 7.26
C ARG A 113 -3.57 -14.20 7.54
N ASN A 114 -2.98 -14.80 6.51
CA ASN A 114 -2.23 -16.05 6.61
C ASN A 114 -0.70 -15.86 6.54
N CYS A 115 -0.21 -14.62 6.70
CA CYS A 115 1.21 -14.31 6.54
C CYS A 115 2.07 -14.64 7.77
N GLY A 116 1.45 -15.07 8.88
CA GLY A 116 2.17 -15.36 10.13
C GLY A 116 2.49 -14.11 10.96
N ILE A 117 1.73 -13.01 10.76
CA ILE A 117 1.82 -11.80 11.57
C ILE A 117 1.32 -12.11 12.98
N ARG A 118 2.11 -11.72 13.97
CA ARG A 118 1.83 -11.92 15.41
C ARG A 118 1.67 -10.60 16.17
N ASN A 119 2.29 -9.55 15.66
CA ASN A 119 2.29 -8.24 16.28
C ASN A 119 1.84 -7.18 15.27
N ILE A 120 0.90 -6.33 15.64
CA ILE A 120 0.47 -5.20 14.84
C ILE A 120 0.56 -3.92 15.67
N ALA A 121 1.28 -2.92 15.17
CA ALA A 121 1.28 -1.58 15.72
C ALA A 121 0.42 -0.66 14.83
N VAL A 122 -0.49 0.12 15.44
CA VAL A 122 -1.42 0.98 14.71
C VAL A 122 -1.31 2.42 15.20
N SER A 123 -1.12 3.35 14.28
CA SER A 123 -1.14 4.78 14.62
C SER A 123 -2.56 5.26 14.92
N VAL A 124 -2.68 6.10 15.92
CA VAL A 124 -3.94 6.72 16.33
C VAL A 124 -3.77 8.23 16.30
N TYR A 125 -4.63 8.91 15.59
CA TYR A 125 -4.66 10.36 15.54
C TYR A 125 -5.58 10.90 16.65
N ASN A 126 -5.11 11.95 17.33
CA ASN A 126 -5.89 12.67 18.34
C ASN A 126 -6.49 11.78 19.44
N ASN A 127 -5.76 10.74 19.84
CA ASN A 127 -6.17 9.79 20.90
C ASN A 127 -7.59 9.21 20.73
N ASN A 128 -8.00 8.95 19.49
CA ASN A 128 -9.36 8.51 19.14
C ASN A 128 -9.66 7.09 19.65
N GLN A 129 -10.36 6.99 20.77
CA GLN A 129 -10.69 5.71 21.42
C GLN A 129 -11.71 4.88 20.62
N ASP A 130 -12.65 5.52 19.92
CA ASP A 130 -13.64 4.81 19.08
C ASP A 130 -12.92 4.12 17.92
N TYR A 131 -11.94 4.78 17.33
CA TYR A 131 -11.06 4.17 16.32
C TYR A 131 -10.28 2.99 16.89
N CYS A 132 -9.68 3.12 18.08
CA CYS A 132 -8.96 2.02 18.73
C CYS A 132 -9.87 0.79 18.92
N GLN A 133 -11.09 0.99 19.41
CA GLN A 133 -12.06 -0.09 19.62
C GLN A 133 -12.47 -0.75 18.30
N TYR A 134 -12.76 0.05 17.28
CA TYR A 134 -13.08 -0.43 15.93
C TYR A 134 -11.95 -1.28 15.35
N ILE A 135 -10.72 -0.76 15.39
CA ILE A 135 -9.53 -1.42 14.86
C ILE A 135 -9.23 -2.71 15.61
N ASN A 136 -9.27 -2.67 16.94
CA ASN A 136 -9.05 -3.87 17.75
C ASN A 136 -10.02 -5.00 17.34
N THR A 137 -11.31 -4.67 17.25
CA THR A 137 -12.35 -5.63 16.86
C THR A 137 -12.12 -6.17 15.44
N THR A 138 -11.79 -5.28 14.51
CA THR A 138 -11.56 -5.64 13.11
C THR A 138 -10.34 -6.54 12.95
N LEU A 139 -9.21 -6.17 13.55
CA LEU A 139 -7.97 -6.95 13.45
C LEU A 139 -8.08 -8.31 14.15
N GLN A 140 -8.70 -8.37 15.33
CA GLN A 140 -8.95 -9.65 16.02
C GLN A 140 -9.84 -10.59 15.18
N ARG A 141 -10.83 -10.04 14.46
CA ARG A 141 -11.69 -10.84 13.57
C ARG A 141 -10.89 -11.43 12.39
N HIS A 142 -9.95 -10.67 11.83
CA HIS A 142 -9.18 -11.10 10.65
C HIS A 142 -7.98 -12.00 11.01
N PHE A 143 -7.28 -11.71 12.09
CA PHE A 143 -6.02 -12.36 12.43
C PHE A 143 -6.13 -13.32 13.62
N GLY A 144 -7.23 -13.29 14.37
CA GLY A 144 -7.39 -14.08 15.58
C GLY A 144 -6.62 -13.50 16.75
N ASN A 145 -5.99 -14.37 17.54
CA ASN A 145 -5.24 -13.96 18.75
C ASN A 145 -3.89 -13.35 18.36
N ILE A 146 -3.84 -12.05 18.16
CA ILE A 146 -2.63 -11.27 17.86
C ILE A 146 -2.40 -10.19 18.91
N ASN A 147 -1.16 -9.77 19.04
CA ASN A 147 -0.79 -8.62 19.86
C ASN A 147 -0.99 -7.32 19.08
N ILE A 148 -1.87 -6.45 19.59
CA ILE A 148 -2.14 -5.14 18.98
C ILE A 148 -1.65 -4.05 19.92
N GLN A 149 -0.83 -3.14 19.40
CA GLN A 149 -0.34 -1.96 20.11
C GLN A 149 -0.77 -0.71 19.38
N PHE A 150 -1.24 0.28 20.12
CA PHE A 150 -1.57 1.59 19.57
C PHE A 150 -0.48 2.60 19.94
N PHE A 151 -0.17 3.50 19.02
CA PHE A 151 0.76 4.59 19.25
C PHE A 151 0.20 5.88 18.67
N ASP A 152 0.57 7.00 19.28
CA ASP A 152 0.14 8.32 18.80
C ASP A 152 0.83 8.65 17.48
N SER A 153 0.03 9.03 16.45
CA SER A 153 0.54 9.42 15.14
C SER A 153 1.44 10.65 15.19
N ASP A 154 1.29 11.49 16.21
CA ASP A 154 2.02 12.72 16.41
C ASP A 154 3.25 12.55 17.32
N SER A 155 3.58 11.30 17.71
CA SER A 155 4.79 11.01 18.49
C SER A 155 6.06 11.48 17.78
N SER A 156 7.04 11.93 18.55
CA SER A 156 8.37 12.24 18.02
C SER A 156 8.96 11.04 17.29
N ASN A 157 9.65 11.29 16.20
CA ASN A 157 10.18 10.31 15.23
C ASN A 157 9.11 9.58 14.38
N CYS A 158 7.85 9.96 14.46
CA CYS A 158 6.87 9.63 13.43
C CYS A 158 7.05 10.52 12.19
N TRP A 159 6.34 10.21 11.11
CA TRP A 159 6.52 10.80 9.77
C TRP A 159 6.62 12.34 9.71
N ILE A 160 5.90 13.04 10.56
CA ILE A 160 5.79 14.53 10.53
C ILE A 160 6.60 15.20 11.62
N HIS A 161 7.14 14.47 12.56
CA HIS A 161 7.81 15.02 13.74
C HIS A 161 9.19 14.37 13.89
N PRO A 162 10.25 14.97 13.30
CA PRO A 162 11.62 14.52 13.47
C PRO A 162 12.12 14.65 14.90
#